data_379bb0afaed9bd9517ffd20749125ec6
#
_entry.id   379bb0afaed9bd9517ffd20749125ec6
#
_cell.length_a   1.000
_cell.length_b   1.000
_cell.length_c   1.000
_cell.angle_alpha   90.00
_cell.angle_beta   90.00
_cell.angle_gamma   90.00
#
_symmetry.space_group_name_H-M   'P 1'
#
loop_
_entity.id
_entity.type
_entity.pdbx_description
1 polymer ?
#
loop_
_entity_poly.entity_id
_entity_poly.type
_entity_poly.pdbx_seq_one_letter_code
_entity_poly.pdbx_strand_id
1 'polypeptide(L)'
;MENIIQILLISIIQGIAEFIPVSSSAHINLLSNLFDYEKIELAINVSAHFGSLVAVLFYFNKEIYNFSKNKNLFYKVIIASIPIFIIGYILIELKIISNLRTLEIMGWTTIIFGILLYISDKFKIKLRMKNNFTFKNAIIIGFYQTLALIPGVSRSGIIITGARFLKFNRIDAAKISFLLSVPTLGAWSLYGFFDLIKQNDQI
;
A
#
# COMPACT_ATOMS: atom_id res chain seq x y z
N MET A 1 0.47 19.59 -24.08
CA MET A 1 1.73 18.80 -23.93
C MET A 1 2.18 18.75 -22.46
N GLU A 2 2.09 19.84 -21.72
CA GLU A 2 2.47 19.87 -20.29
C GLU A 2 1.72 18.82 -19.45
N ASN A 3 0.41 18.69 -19.60
CA ASN A 3 -0.39 17.71 -18.88
C ASN A 3 0.06 16.25 -19.09
N ILE A 4 0.51 15.87 -20.30
CA ILE A 4 0.94 14.50 -20.58
C ILE A 4 2.27 14.18 -19.87
N ILE A 5 3.23 15.11 -19.91
CA ILE A 5 4.52 14.95 -19.24
C ILE A 5 4.32 14.79 -17.73
N GLN A 6 3.44 15.58 -17.17
CA GLN A 6 3.12 15.57 -15.76
C GLN A 6 2.44 14.25 -15.34
N ILE A 7 1.44 13.77 -16.12
CA ILE A 7 0.80 12.46 -15.91
C ILE A 7 1.84 11.33 -15.96
N LEU A 8 2.73 11.36 -16.93
CA LEU A 8 3.82 10.38 -17.04
C LEU A 8 4.74 10.42 -15.82
N LEU A 9 5.13 11.61 -15.38
CA LEU A 9 5.98 11.78 -14.20
C LEU A 9 5.31 11.22 -12.93
N ILE A 10 4.05 11.56 -12.68
CA ILE A 10 3.27 11.05 -11.56
C ILE A 10 3.16 9.52 -11.64
N SER A 11 2.87 8.98 -12.83
CA SER A 11 2.71 7.53 -13.02
C SER A 11 4.02 6.78 -12.76
N ILE A 12 5.16 7.32 -13.19
CA ILE A 12 6.49 6.74 -12.95
C ILE A 12 6.80 6.79 -11.44
N ILE A 13 6.61 7.94 -10.81
CA ILE A 13 6.87 8.11 -9.38
C ILE A 13 5.96 7.19 -8.55
N GLN A 14 4.67 7.10 -8.87
CA GLN A 14 3.75 6.17 -8.23
C GLN A 14 4.20 4.72 -8.39
N GLY A 15 4.50 4.30 -9.62
CA GLY A 15 4.93 2.93 -9.91
C GLY A 15 6.19 2.51 -9.14
N ILE A 16 7.12 3.44 -8.93
CA ILE A 16 8.33 3.20 -8.14
C ILE A 16 8.02 3.24 -6.64
N ALA A 17 7.37 4.31 -6.18
CA ALA A 17 7.14 4.56 -4.75
C ALA A 17 6.14 3.61 -4.11
N GLU A 18 5.26 2.97 -4.87
CA GLU A 18 4.27 2.00 -4.36
C GLU A 18 4.94 0.76 -3.76
N PHE A 19 6.06 0.33 -4.33
CA PHE A 19 6.74 -0.92 -3.94
C PHE A 19 7.99 -0.68 -3.10
N ILE A 20 8.65 0.45 -3.26
CA ILE A 20 9.73 0.88 -2.38
C ILE A 20 9.11 1.36 -1.06
N PRO A 21 9.75 1.13 0.09
CA PRO A 21 9.21 1.51 1.40
C PRO A 21 9.28 3.02 1.66
N VAL A 22 8.81 3.81 0.68
CA VAL A 22 8.61 5.26 0.76
C VAL A 22 7.15 5.57 0.47
N SER A 23 6.57 6.59 1.08
CA SER A 23 5.15 6.88 0.92
C SER A 23 4.83 7.40 -0.47
N SER A 24 4.18 6.59 -1.33
CA SER A 24 3.70 7.02 -2.65
C SER A 24 2.71 8.17 -2.53
N SER A 25 1.77 8.09 -1.59
CA SER A 25 0.78 9.15 -1.35
C SER A 25 1.41 10.49 -0.95
N ALA A 26 2.49 10.48 -0.17
CA ALA A 26 3.22 11.71 0.17
C ALA A 26 3.90 12.32 -1.06
N HIS A 27 4.50 11.50 -1.92
CA HIS A 27 5.15 11.97 -3.16
C HIS A 27 4.13 12.54 -4.14
N ILE A 28 2.99 11.87 -4.33
CA ILE A 28 1.93 12.37 -5.22
C ILE A 28 1.37 13.68 -4.67
N ASN A 29 1.07 13.76 -3.38
CA ASN A 29 0.55 14.98 -2.78
C ASN A 29 1.53 16.16 -2.93
N LEU A 30 2.83 15.92 -2.74
CA LEU A 30 3.85 16.93 -2.97
C LEU A 30 3.87 17.40 -4.44
N LEU A 31 3.78 16.48 -5.39
CA LEU A 31 3.75 16.81 -6.81
C LEU A 31 2.47 17.53 -7.20
N SER A 32 1.32 17.12 -6.67
CA SER A 32 0.04 17.78 -6.91
C SER A 32 0.06 19.24 -6.45
N ASN A 33 0.68 19.52 -5.30
CA ASN A 33 0.87 20.89 -4.81
C ASN A 33 1.84 21.71 -5.67
N LEU A 34 2.86 21.07 -6.26
CA LEU A 34 3.83 21.77 -7.13
C LEU A 34 3.26 22.13 -8.50
N PHE A 35 2.27 21.37 -8.97
CA PHE A 35 1.74 21.50 -10.33
C PHE A 35 0.29 21.99 -10.40
N ASP A 36 -0.33 22.40 -9.29
CA ASP A 36 -1.72 22.88 -9.20
C ASP A 36 -2.77 21.87 -9.76
N TYR A 37 -2.64 20.59 -9.40
CA TYR A 37 -3.42 19.49 -9.96
C TYR A 37 -4.70 19.15 -9.19
N GLU A 38 -5.49 20.07 -8.74
CA GLU A 38 -6.68 19.75 -7.92
C GLU A 38 -7.77 18.92 -8.63
N LYS A 39 -7.95 19.08 -9.96
CA LYS A 39 -9.10 18.48 -10.69
C LYS A 39 -8.84 17.09 -11.31
N ILE A 40 -7.59 16.68 -11.52
CA ILE A 40 -7.27 15.43 -12.23
C ILE A 40 -6.75 14.37 -11.24
N GLU A 41 -6.59 14.74 -9.99
CA GLU A 41 -5.88 13.95 -8.97
C GLU A 41 -6.50 12.56 -8.75
N LEU A 42 -7.82 12.46 -8.62
CA LEU A 42 -8.49 11.19 -8.32
C LEU A 42 -8.33 10.19 -9.47
N ALA A 43 -8.60 10.60 -10.71
CA ALA A 43 -8.53 9.71 -11.87
C ALA A 43 -7.10 9.20 -12.11
N ILE A 44 -6.09 10.08 -11.99
CA ILE A 44 -4.68 9.70 -12.13
C ILE A 44 -4.27 8.76 -11.00
N ASN A 45 -4.64 9.07 -9.75
CA ASN A 45 -4.36 8.23 -8.60
C ASN A 45 -4.94 6.83 -8.75
N VAL A 46 -6.22 6.72 -9.10
CA VAL A 46 -6.90 5.44 -9.30
C VAL A 46 -6.23 4.65 -10.42
N SER A 47 -5.94 5.29 -11.56
CA SER A 47 -5.30 4.65 -12.72
C SER A 47 -3.89 4.18 -12.39
N ALA A 48 -3.11 4.97 -11.65
CA ALA A 48 -1.75 4.64 -11.28
C ALA A 48 -1.69 3.48 -10.27
N HIS A 49 -2.62 3.43 -9.30
CA HIS A 49 -2.76 2.28 -8.39
C HIS A 49 -3.23 1.02 -9.12
N PHE A 50 -4.16 1.16 -10.07
CA PHE A 50 -4.57 0.05 -10.92
C PHE A 50 -3.41 -0.48 -11.77
N GLY A 51 -2.59 0.40 -12.36
CA GLY A 51 -1.37 0.02 -13.06
C GLY A 51 -0.39 -0.74 -12.15
N SER A 52 -0.22 -0.29 -10.90
CA SER A 52 0.59 -0.98 -9.91
C SER A 52 0.02 -2.37 -9.55
N LEU A 53 -1.31 -2.50 -9.46
CA LEU A 53 -1.97 -3.80 -9.27
C LEU A 53 -1.66 -4.75 -10.43
N VAL A 54 -1.83 -4.29 -11.67
CA VAL A 54 -1.53 -5.10 -12.87
C VAL A 54 -0.07 -5.55 -12.86
N ALA A 55 0.87 -4.66 -12.51
CA ALA A 55 2.29 -4.99 -12.42
C ALA A 55 2.57 -6.10 -11.40
N VAL A 56 1.96 -6.03 -10.20
CA VAL A 56 2.10 -7.09 -9.18
C VAL A 56 1.49 -8.40 -9.64
N LEU A 57 0.30 -8.37 -10.23
CA LEU A 57 -0.37 -9.56 -10.75
C LEU A 57 0.49 -10.24 -11.83
N PHE A 58 1.11 -9.44 -12.68
CA PHE A 58 2.00 -9.95 -13.73
C PHE A 58 3.30 -10.53 -13.15
N TYR A 59 3.96 -9.81 -12.25
CA TYR A 59 5.24 -10.23 -11.66
C TYR A 59 5.08 -11.48 -10.78
N PHE A 60 4.05 -11.53 -9.95
CA PHE A 60 3.76 -12.65 -9.06
C PHE A 60 2.73 -13.63 -9.64
N ASN A 61 2.59 -13.70 -10.97
CA ASN A 61 1.61 -14.57 -11.62
C ASN A 61 1.69 -16.02 -11.16
N LYS A 62 2.90 -16.57 -10.97
CA LYS A 62 3.10 -17.96 -10.52
C LYS A 62 2.61 -18.18 -9.09
N GLU A 63 2.87 -17.26 -8.19
CA GLU A 63 2.41 -17.31 -6.80
C GLU A 63 0.90 -17.16 -6.72
N ILE A 64 0.34 -16.22 -7.49
CA ILE A 64 -1.10 -15.91 -7.52
C ILE A 64 -1.86 -17.06 -8.20
N TYR A 65 -1.36 -17.58 -9.32
CA TYR A 65 -1.93 -18.78 -9.95
C TYR A 65 -1.90 -19.99 -9.00
N ASN A 66 -0.82 -20.12 -8.22
CA ASN A 66 -0.70 -21.17 -7.22
C ASN A 66 -1.59 -20.94 -5.98
N PHE A 67 -2.28 -19.79 -5.82
CA PHE A 67 -3.28 -19.64 -4.76
C PHE A 67 -4.39 -20.71 -4.86
N SER A 68 -4.76 -21.12 -6.06
CA SER A 68 -5.71 -22.23 -6.28
C SER A 68 -5.17 -23.56 -5.75
N LYS A 69 -3.84 -23.78 -5.82
CA LYS A 69 -3.16 -24.97 -5.31
C LYS A 69 -2.69 -24.82 -3.87
N ASN A 70 -2.27 -23.61 -3.47
CA ASN A 70 -1.81 -23.29 -2.11
C ASN A 70 -2.84 -22.43 -1.38
N LYS A 71 -4.00 -23.01 -1.10
CA LYS A 71 -5.10 -22.38 -0.37
C LYS A 71 -4.65 -21.76 0.97
N ASN A 72 -3.65 -22.38 1.61
CA ASN A 72 -3.10 -21.91 2.88
C ASN A 72 -2.46 -20.50 2.75
N LEU A 73 -1.67 -20.25 1.70
CA LEU A 73 -1.10 -18.94 1.45
C LEU A 73 -2.20 -17.91 1.10
N PHE A 74 -3.15 -18.30 0.27
CA PHE A 74 -4.30 -17.46 -0.07
C PHE A 74 -5.07 -17.00 1.16
N TYR A 75 -5.46 -17.91 2.04
CA TYR A 75 -6.18 -17.57 3.27
C TYR A 75 -5.36 -16.68 4.20
N LYS A 76 -4.04 -16.85 4.29
CA LYS A 76 -3.17 -15.96 5.09
C LYS A 76 -3.14 -14.55 4.53
N VAL A 77 -3.11 -14.38 3.20
CA VAL A 77 -3.17 -13.06 2.55
C VAL A 77 -4.52 -12.40 2.83
N ILE A 78 -5.63 -13.14 2.68
CA ILE A 78 -6.96 -12.61 2.98
C ILE A 78 -7.08 -12.19 4.45
N ILE A 79 -6.73 -13.08 5.38
CA ILE A 79 -6.83 -12.80 6.82
C ILE A 79 -5.96 -11.61 7.24
N ALA A 80 -4.76 -11.48 6.68
CA ALA A 80 -3.90 -10.32 6.93
C ALA A 80 -4.48 -9.01 6.37
N SER A 81 -5.37 -9.08 5.39
CA SER A 81 -6.01 -7.89 4.80
C SER A 81 -7.30 -7.47 5.50
N ILE A 82 -7.94 -8.37 6.29
CA ILE A 82 -9.19 -8.05 6.99
C ILE A 82 -9.05 -6.82 7.91
N PRO A 83 -8.01 -6.69 8.78
CA PRO A 83 -7.92 -5.56 9.69
C PRO A 83 -7.91 -4.20 8.98
N ILE A 84 -7.15 -4.08 7.88
CA ILE A 84 -7.07 -2.80 7.16
C ILE A 84 -8.39 -2.45 6.48
N PHE A 85 -9.16 -3.42 6.00
CA PHE A 85 -10.47 -3.15 5.39
C PHE A 85 -11.49 -2.70 6.43
N ILE A 86 -11.54 -3.35 7.59
CA ILE A 86 -12.48 -2.98 8.66
C ILE A 86 -12.12 -1.58 9.19
N ILE A 87 -10.87 -1.36 9.58
CA ILE A 87 -10.44 -0.07 10.15
C ILE A 87 -10.51 1.02 9.09
N GLY A 88 -10.12 0.73 7.85
CA GLY A 88 -10.21 1.68 6.74
C GLY A 88 -11.63 2.14 6.47
N TYR A 89 -12.60 1.21 6.43
CA TYR A 89 -14.01 1.55 6.28
C TYR A 89 -14.50 2.49 7.40
N ILE A 90 -14.19 2.15 8.66
CA ILE A 90 -14.57 2.98 9.82
C ILE A 90 -13.96 4.39 9.71
N LEU A 91 -12.68 4.50 9.38
CA LEU A 91 -11.99 5.78 9.30
C LEU A 91 -12.46 6.65 8.11
N ILE A 92 -12.91 6.03 7.03
CA ILE A 92 -13.53 6.73 5.88
C ILE A 92 -14.89 7.30 6.29
N GLU A 93 -15.76 6.49 6.89
CA GLU A 93 -17.08 6.92 7.36
C GLU A 93 -16.98 8.07 8.39
N LEU A 94 -16.02 8.01 9.30
CA LEU A 94 -15.76 9.05 10.27
C LEU A 94 -15.02 10.27 9.72
N LYS A 95 -14.65 10.29 8.43
CA LYS A 95 -13.89 11.35 7.75
C LYS A 95 -12.55 11.70 8.42
N ILE A 96 -11.99 10.78 9.21
CA ILE A 96 -10.74 11.01 9.95
C ILE A 96 -9.55 11.13 8.99
N ILE A 97 -9.51 10.29 7.95
CA ILE A 97 -8.39 10.26 7.00
C ILE A 97 -8.24 11.58 6.26
N SER A 98 -9.35 12.22 5.86
CA SER A 98 -9.32 13.51 5.16
C SER A 98 -8.68 14.61 5.99
N ASN A 99 -8.97 14.64 7.29
CA ASN A 99 -8.43 15.65 8.22
C ASN A 99 -6.93 15.44 8.50
N LEU A 100 -6.41 14.23 8.30
CA LEU A 100 -5.00 13.91 8.51
C LEU A 100 -4.13 14.13 7.25
N ARG A 101 -4.72 14.44 6.09
CA ARG A 101 -3.99 14.61 4.82
C ARG A 101 -3.34 16.00 4.71
N THR A 102 -2.45 16.34 5.62
CA THR A 102 -1.62 17.54 5.53
C THR A 102 -0.17 17.18 5.23
N LEU A 103 0.55 18.06 4.52
CA LEU A 103 1.98 17.85 4.22
C LEU A 103 2.82 17.71 5.50
N GLU A 104 2.45 18.44 6.55
CA GLU A 104 3.14 18.38 7.83
C GLU A 104 3.00 16.98 8.48
N ILE A 105 1.77 16.46 8.58
CA ILE A 105 1.52 15.12 9.13
C ILE A 105 2.23 14.06 8.28
N MET A 106 2.14 14.16 6.95
CA MET A 106 2.82 13.23 6.05
C MET A 106 4.34 13.28 6.20
N GLY A 107 4.91 14.44 6.41
CA GLY A 107 6.35 14.60 6.67
C GLY A 107 6.79 13.90 7.95
N TRP A 108 6.13 14.19 9.06
CA TRP A 108 6.44 13.57 10.35
C TRP A 108 6.23 12.06 10.36
N THR A 109 5.11 11.59 9.81
CA THR A 109 4.84 10.15 9.74
C THR A 109 5.86 9.42 8.88
N THR A 110 6.27 9.99 7.75
CA THR A 110 7.31 9.41 6.89
C THR A 110 8.64 9.27 7.64
N ILE A 111 9.05 10.29 8.42
CA ILE A 111 10.28 10.24 9.23
C ILE A 111 10.17 9.18 10.32
N ILE A 112 9.09 9.21 11.12
CA ILE A 112 8.90 8.29 12.24
C ILE A 112 8.89 6.83 11.77
N PHE A 113 8.10 6.52 10.74
CA PHE A 113 7.98 5.15 10.24
C PHE A 113 9.20 4.72 9.41
N GLY A 114 9.94 5.65 8.80
CA GLY A 114 11.24 5.40 8.21
C GLY A 114 12.29 4.98 9.26
N ILE A 115 12.33 5.68 10.40
CA ILE A 115 13.18 5.29 11.53
C ILE A 115 12.76 3.91 12.08
N LEU A 116 11.46 3.66 12.19
CA LEU A 116 10.95 2.37 12.67
C LEU A 116 11.35 1.21 11.73
N LEU A 117 11.28 1.43 10.42
CA LEU A 117 11.76 0.48 9.42
C LEU A 117 13.26 0.20 9.59
N TYR A 118 14.08 1.25 9.73
CA TYR A 118 15.51 1.12 9.97
C TYR A 118 15.83 0.32 11.24
N ILE A 119 15.12 0.58 12.34
CA ILE A 119 15.27 -0.17 13.60
C ILE A 119 14.88 -1.64 13.37
N SER A 120 13.75 -1.90 12.72
CA SER A 120 13.29 -3.26 12.46
C SER A 120 14.26 -4.07 11.61
N ASP A 121 14.98 -3.41 10.72
CA ASP A 121 15.94 -4.05 9.83
C ASP A 121 17.20 -4.56 10.53
N LYS A 122 17.51 -4.05 11.73
CA LYS A 122 18.63 -4.52 12.57
C LYS A 122 18.33 -5.84 13.29
N PHE A 123 17.09 -6.30 13.32
CA PHE A 123 16.74 -7.55 13.99
C PHE A 123 17.32 -8.75 13.26
N LYS A 124 17.89 -9.69 14.04
CA LYS A 124 18.49 -10.92 13.53
C LYS A 124 17.45 -11.76 12.79
N ILE A 125 17.84 -12.27 11.62
CA ILE A 125 16.99 -13.13 10.80
C ILE A 125 16.86 -14.50 11.47
N LYS A 126 15.62 -14.98 11.63
CA LYS A 126 15.32 -16.31 12.17
C LYS A 126 14.29 -17.08 11.34
N LEU A 127 13.46 -16.38 10.58
CA LEU A 127 12.30 -16.95 9.90
C LEU A 127 12.41 -16.83 8.39
N ARG A 128 11.86 -17.83 7.71
CA ARG A 128 11.65 -17.87 6.26
C ARG A 128 10.17 -17.96 5.96
N MET A 129 9.69 -17.24 4.96
CA MET A 129 8.27 -17.22 4.57
C MET A 129 7.74 -18.62 4.30
N LYS A 130 8.50 -19.44 3.56
CA LYS A 130 8.08 -20.81 3.16
C LYS A 130 7.61 -21.66 4.32
N ASN A 131 8.30 -21.61 5.47
CA ASN A 131 8.04 -22.50 6.60
C ASN A 131 7.38 -21.80 7.79
N ASN A 132 7.51 -20.49 7.89
CA ASN A 132 7.18 -19.75 9.12
C ASN A 132 6.08 -18.69 8.93
N PHE A 133 5.55 -18.47 7.72
CA PHE A 133 4.42 -17.57 7.53
C PHE A 133 3.14 -18.28 7.98
N THR A 134 2.90 -18.22 9.30
CA THR A 134 1.72 -18.81 9.97
C THR A 134 0.53 -17.84 9.93
N PHE A 135 -0.68 -18.33 10.27
CA PHE A 135 -1.86 -17.47 10.46
C PHE A 135 -1.64 -16.41 11.54
N LYS A 136 -0.97 -16.76 12.64
CA LYS A 136 -0.59 -15.80 13.69
C LYS A 136 0.27 -14.67 13.13
N ASN A 137 1.30 -14.99 12.35
CA ASN A 137 2.17 -14.00 11.74
C ASN A 137 1.41 -13.14 10.72
N ALA A 138 0.49 -13.74 9.96
CA ALA A 138 -0.36 -13.03 9.00
C ALA A 138 -1.26 -12.00 9.70
N ILE A 139 -1.90 -12.37 10.81
CA ILE A 139 -2.72 -11.46 11.61
C ILE A 139 -1.88 -10.32 12.18
N ILE A 140 -0.71 -10.60 12.77
CA ILE A 140 0.18 -9.57 13.30
C ILE A 140 0.59 -8.59 12.19
N ILE A 141 1.01 -9.09 11.03
CA ILE A 141 1.37 -8.24 9.89
C ILE A 141 0.16 -7.45 9.38
N GLY A 142 -1.04 -8.04 9.41
CA GLY A 142 -2.29 -7.36 9.09
C GLY A 142 -2.57 -6.17 10.00
N PHE A 143 -2.31 -6.29 11.30
CA PHE A 143 -2.39 -5.15 12.23
C PHE A 143 -1.33 -4.08 11.95
N TYR A 144 -0.09 -4.46 11.63
CA TYR A 144 0.90 -3.48 11.16
C TYR A 144 0.40 -2.75 9.91
N GLN A 145 -0.22 -3.47 8.97
CA GLN A 145 -0.74 -2.88 7.74
C GLN A 145 -1.80 -1.80 8.00
N THR A 146 -2.58 -1.86 9.08
CA THR A 146 -3.58 -0.82 9.40
C THR A 146 -2.95 0.55 9.63
N LEU A 147 -1.70 0.61 10.08
CA LEU A 147 -0.98 1.87 10.23
C LEU A 147 -0.75 2.60 8.90
N ALA A 148 -0.83 1.89 7.77
CA ALA A 148 -0.77 2.51 6.44
C ALA A 148 -1.99 3.40 6.12
N LEU A 149 -3.04 3.35 6.92
CA LEU A 149 -4.19 4.28 6.82
C LEU A 149 -3.83 5.69 7.28
N ILE A 150 -2.74 5.84 8.04
CA ILE A 150 -2.21 7.15 8.42
C ILE A 150 -1.47 7.74 7.21
N PRO A 151 -1.84 8.94 6.75
CA PRO A 151 -1.17 9.58 5.62
C PRO A 151 0.33 9.74 5.85
N GLY A 152 1.14 9.46 4.83
CA GLY A 152 2.61 9.48 4.94
C GLY A 152 3.23 8.16 5.36
N VAL A 153 2.47 7.23 5.94
CA VAL A 153 2.96 5.87 6.24
C VAL A 153 2.95 5.03 4.97
N SER A 154 4.12 4.59 4.55
CA SER A 154 4.23 3.67 3.42
C SER A 154 3.62 2.32 3.78
N ARG A 155 2.64 1.85 2.98
CA ARG A 155 2.04 0.53 3.16
C ARG A 155 3.09 -0.58 3.02
N SER A 156 3.88 -0.54 1.96
CA SER A 156 4.99 -1.50 1.78
C SER A 156 5.98 -1.41 2.92
N GLY A 157 6.34 -0.21 3.34
CA GLY A 157 7.26 0.03 4.45
C GLY A 157 6.79 -0.56 5.77
N ILE A 158 5.53 -0.33 6.15
CA ILE A 158 5.02 -0.82 7.46
C ILE A 158 4.82 -2.34 7.48
N ILE A 159 4.43 -2.96 6.35
CA ILE A 159 4.35 -4.41 6.24
C ILE A 159 5.75 -5.03 6.36
N ILE A 160 6.74 -4.46 5.65
CA ILE A 160 8.14 -4.89 5.76
C ILE A 160 8.62 -4.74 7.20
N THR A 161 8.33 -3.61 7.85
CA THR A 161 8.67 -3.35 9.26
C THR A 161 8.11 -4.43 10.18
N GLY A 162 6.82 -4.74 10.09
CA GLY A 162 6.17 -5.79 10.87
C GLY A 162 6.79 -7.18 10.61
N ALA A 163 7.04 -7.51 9.35
CA ALA A 163 7.68 -8.78 8.99
C ALA A 163 9.14 -8.85 9.52
N ARG A 164 9.89 -7.74 9.50
CA ARG A 164 11.24 -7.66 10.06
C ARG A 164 11.26 -7.78 11.59
N PHE A 165 10.32 -7.18 12.30
CA PHE A 165 10.16 -7.39 13.74
C PHE A 165 9.84 -8.84 14.08
N LEU A 166 9.07 -9.53 13.24
CA LEU A 166 8.85 -10.98 13.32
C LEU A 166 10.10 -11.80 12.89
N LYS A 167 11.20 -11.15 12.52
CA LYS A 167 12.49 -11.77 12.16
C LYS A 167 12.50 -12.50 10.80
N PHE A 168 11.58 -12.19 9.90
CA PHE A 168 11.69 -12.60 8.49
C PHE A 168 12.89 -11.92 7.83
N ASN A 169 13.52 -12.57 6.84
CA ASN A 169 14.56 -11.93 6.04
C ASN A 169 13.95 -10.83 5.12
N ARG A 170 14.80 -9.95 4.57
CA ARG A 170 14.37 -8.81 3.74
C ARG A 170 13.58 -9.24 2.51
N ILE A 171 14.02 -10.30 1.80
CA ILE A 171 13.39 -10.80 0.58
C ILE A 171 11.98 -11.33 0.90
N ASP A 172 11.84 -12.11 1.95
CA ASP A 172 10.55 -12.66 2.36
C ASP A 172 9.62 -11.57 2.90
N ALA A 173 10.16 -10.57 3.62
CA ALA A 173 9.39 -9.42 4.08
C ALA A 173 8.84 -8.60 2.91
N ALA A 174 9.65 -8.33 1.89
CA ALA A 174 9.22 -7.67 0.67
C ALA A 174 8.18 -8.52 -0.09
N LYS A 175 8.41 -9.83 -0.21
CA LYS A 175 7.46 -10.75 -0.86
C LYS A 175 6.10 -10.76 -0.15
N ILE A 176 6.06 -10.80 1.18
CA ILE A 176 4.84 -10.69 1.96
C ILE A 176 4.14 -9.36 1.68
N SER A 177 4.89 -8.25 1.66
CA SER A 177 4.35 -6.93 1.34
C SER A 177 3.70 -6.88 -0.04
N PHE A 178 4.35 -7.43 -1.06
CA PHE A 178 3.80 -7.45 -2.42
C PHE A 178 2.56 -8.34 -2.55
N LEU A 179 2.54 -9.50 -1.90
CA LEU A 179 1.35 -10.37 -1.91
C LEU A 179 0.15 -9.70 -1.21
N LEU A 180 0.39 -8.98 -0.11
CA LEU A 180 -0.65 -8.22 0.59
C LEU A 180 -1.10 -6.97 -0.18
N SER A 181 -0.31 -6.50 -1.15
CA SER A 181 -0.71 -5.39 -2.01
C SER A 181 -1.85 -5.77 -2.96
N VAL A 182 -1.97 -7.03 -3.35
CA VAL A 182 -3.01 -7.49 -4.29
C VAL A 182 -4.43 -7.16 -3.80
N PRO A 183 -4.88 -7.63 -2.63
CA PRO A 183 -6.21 -7.31 -2.14
C PRO A 183 -6.39 -5.80 -1.83
N THR A 184 -5.36 -5.12 -1.31
CA THR A 184 -5.48 -3.71 -0.94
C THR A 184 -5.48 -2.78 -2.13
N LEU A 185 -4.62 -2.98 -3.14
CA LEU A 185 -4.67 -2.21 -4.38
C LEU A 185 -5.93 -2.52 -5.17
N GLY A 186 -6.39 -3.77 -5.15
CA GLY A 186 -7.65 -4.15 -5.78
C GLY A 186 -8.84 -3.41 -5.18
N ALA A 187 -8.94 -3.40 -3.85
CA ALA A 187 -10.01 -2.68 -3.15
C ALA A 187 -9.95 -1.16 -3.38
N TRP A 188 -8.74 -0.58 -3.33
CA TRP A 188 -8.55 0.84 -3.58
C TRP A 188 -8.91 1.23 -5.02
N SER A 189 -8.50 0.44 -6.01
CA SER A 189 -8.82 0.68 -7.42
C SER A 189 -10.32 0.57 -7.69
N LEU A 190 -10.99 -0.42 -7.08
CA LEU A 190 -12.44 -0.58 -7.20
C LEU A 190 -13.18 0.59 -6.54
N TYR A 191 -12.82 0.94 -5.31
CA TYR A 191 -13.43 2.06 -4.60
C TYR A 191 -13.29 3.37 -5.39
N GLY A 192 -12.08 3.69 -5.86
CA GLY A 192 -11.83 4.90 -6.63
C GLY A 192 -12.53 4.90 -7.98
N PHE A 193 -12.66 3.75 -8.64
CA PHE A 193 -13.45 3.64 -9.87
C PHE A 193 -14.93 3.93 -9.65
N PHE A 194 -15.53 3.41 -8.58
CA PHE A 194 -16.92 3.73 -8.24
C PHE A 194 -17.10 5.20 -7.85
N ASP A 195 -16.13 5.81 -7.19
CA ASP A 195 -16.17 7.22 -6.82
C ASP A 195 -16.10 8.12 -8.07
N LEU A 196 -15.25 7.78 -9.06
CA LEU A 196 -15.18 8.46 -10.34
C LEU A 196 -16.52 8.41 -11.12
N ILE A 197 -17.21 7.27 -11.11
CA ILE A 197 -18.53 7.14 -11.77
C ILE A 197 -19.53 8.07 -11.10
N LYS A 198 -19.60 8.05 -9.75
CA LYS A 198 -20.53 8.91 -9.01
C LYS A 198 -20.31 10.40 -9.23
N GLN A 199 -19.05 10.83 -9.40
CA GLN A 199 -18.74 12.23 -9.69
C GLN A 199 -19.18 12.64 -11.11
N ASN A 200 -19.07 11.74 -12.10
CA ASN A 200 -19.51 12.00 -13.46
C ASN A 200 -21.05 12.04 -13.58
N ASP A 201 -21.79 11.31 -12.77
CA ASP A 201 -23.26 11.32 -12.77
C ASP A 201 -23.85 12.60 -12.12
N GLN A 202 -23.04 13.45 -11.51
CA GLN A 202 -23.44 14.71 -10.87
C GLN A 202 -23.17 15.96 -11.75
N ILE A 203 -22.65 15.77 -12.97
CA ILE A 203 -22.40 16.82 -13.97
C ILE A 203 -23.47 16.77 -15.05
#